data_f804bd7c43942e23b008efc19e49bc2b
#
_entry.id   f804bd7c43942e23b008efc19e49bc2b
#
_cell.length_a   1.000
_cell.length_b   1.000
_cell.length_c   1.000
_cell.angle_alpha   90.00
_cell.angle_beta   90.00
_cell.angle_gamma   90.00
#
_symmetry.space_group_name_H-M   'P 1'
#
loop_
_entity.id
_entity.type
_entity.pdbx_description
1 polymer ?
#
loop_
_entity_poly.entity_id
_entity_poly.type
_entity_poly.pdbx_seq_one_letter_code
_entity_poly.pdbx_strand_id
1 'polypeptide(L)'
;MKNKSIRVAALKILVSALVCASYPGFNSAAAQIIIPSFETQVKYAYIADFKGIKTLSDEDLSQLLYCSGFKGMDLIEAWSVAKKESNGRPLAYNGNIKTGDNSYGVFQINMIGSMGGDRREKFNLTYNKDLLDPWTNATIAFHMSNGGENWSAWHGLTPKTKQIMSKYPNSFTPLECKWNNSEIFN
;
A
#
# COMPACT_ATOMS: atom_id res chain seq x y z
N MET A 1 7.45 16.45 21.39
CA MET A 1 6.16 16.39 20.69
C MET A 1 5.68 14.94 20.76
N LYS A 2 4.55 14.66 21.42
CA LYS A 2 4.07 13.31 21.72
C LYS A 2 3.55 12.65 20.44
N ASN A 3 4.11 11.50 20.08
CA ASN A 3 3.57 10.61 19.06
C ASN A 3 2.14 10.25 19.47
N LYS A 4 1.15 10.75 18.73
CA LYS A 4 -0.21 10.21 18.78
C LYS A 4 -0.21 8.90 18.02
N SER A 5 -0.01 7.81 18.74
CA SER A 5 -0.44 6.49 18.31
C SER A 5 -1.91 6.61 17.93
N ILE A 6 -2.25 6.31 16.68
CA ILE A 6 -3.63 6.25 16.23
C ILE A 6 -4.26 5.04 16.91
N ARG A 7 -4.87 5.30 18.09
CA ARG A 7 -5.75 4.32 18.70
C ARG A 7 -6.96 4.22 17.79
N VAL A 8 -7.13 3.05 17.18
CA VAL A 8 -8.35 2.67 16.47
C VAL A 8 -9.50 2.94 17.42
N ALA A 9 -10.28 3.98 17.13
CA ALA A 9 -11.52 4.22 17.85
C ALA A 9 -12.44 3.06 17.52
N ALA A 10 -12.61 2.14 18.47
CA ALA A 10 -13.57 1.07 18.37
C ALA A 10 -14.97 1.69 18.28
N LEU A 11 -15.50 1.82 17.09
CA LEU A 11 -16.88 2.17 16.85
C LEU A 11 -17.74 1.02 17.39
N LYS A 12 -18.24 1.19 18.62
CA LYS A 12 -19.24 0.31 19.19
C LYS A 12 -20.53 0.49 18.40
N ILE A 13 -20.73 -0.33 17.38
CA ILE A 13 -22.02 -0.49 16.74
C ILE A 13 -22.85 -1.31 17.74
N LEU A 14 -23.72 -0.64 18.47
CA LEU A 14 -24.79 -1.28 19.21
C LEU A 14 -25.73 -1.92 18.18
N VAL A 15 -25.58 -3.21 17.97
CA VAL A 15 -26.58 -4.01 17.24
C VAL A 15 -27.76 -4.16 18.19
N SER A 16 -28.73 -3.28 18.07
CA SER A 16 -30.05 -3.48 18.69
C SER A 16 -30.64 -4.73 18.05
N ALA A 17 -30.67 -5.83 18.79
CA ALA A 17 -31.40 -7.02 18.43
C ALA A 17 -32.89 -6.66 18.45
N LEU A 18 -33.45 -6.39 17.27
CA LEU A 18 -34.89 -6.27 17.09
C LEU A 18 -35.49 -7.68 17.17
N VAL A 19 -36.08 -7.97 18.31
CA VAL A 19 -36.89 -9.18 18.49
C VAL A 19 -38.13 -9.02 17.63
N CYS A 20 -38.14 -9.63 16.46
CA CYS A 20 -39.38 -9.83 15.69
C CYS A 20 -40.13 -11.00 16.29
N ALA A 21 -41.12 -10.67 17.11
CA ALA A 21 -42.14 -11.64 17.56
C ALA A 21 -42.99 -12.10 16.36
N SER A 22 -43.05 -13.42 16.19
CA SER A 22 -44.14 -14.26 15.70
C SER A 22 -45.04 -13.70 14.59
N TYR A 23 -44.73 -14.04 13.34
CA TYR A 23 -45.70 -14.27 12.29
C TYR A 23 -45.63 -15.73 11.82
N PRO A 24 -46.69 -16.52 11.93
CA PRO A 24 -46.70 -17.88 11.39
C PRO A 24 -46.93 -17.80 9.88
N GLY A 25 -45.97 -18.27 9.10
CA GLY A 25 -46.15 -18.41 7.65
C GLY A 25 -45.00 -18.08 6.74
N PHE A 26 -43.79 -17.76 7.23
CA PHE A 26 -42.63 -17.60 6.39
C PHE A 26 -41.73 -18.82 6.49
N ASN A 27 -41.79 -19.72 5.50
CA ASN A 27 -40.68 -20.66 5.21
C ASN A 27 -39.53 -19.82 4.65
N SER A 28 -38.76 -19.18 5.52
CA SER A 28 -37.55 -18.51 5.14
C SER A 28 -36.43 -19.56 5.18
N ALA A 29 -35.96 -19.96 4.00
CA ALA A 29 -34.53 -20.28 3.91
C ALA A 29 -33.80 -19.05 4.43
N ALA A 30 -33.50 -19.04 5.72
CA ALA A 30 -32.74 -17.96 6.34
C ALA A 30 -31.40 -17.91 5.63
N ALA A 31 -31.25 -16.97 4.71
CA ALA A 31 -29.94 -16.60 4.22
C ALA A 31 -29.13 -16.23 5.47
N GLN A 32 -28.25 -17.13 5.87
CA GLN A 32 -27.30 -16.82 6.93
C GLN A 32 -26.47 -15.64 6.43
N ILE A 33 -26.78 -14.46 6.96
CA ILE A 33 -25.90 -13.31 6.80
C ILE A 33 -24.64 -13.69 7.54
N ILE A 34 -23.64 -14.19 6.81
CA ILE A 34 -22.29 -14.41 7.33
C ILE A 34 -21.75 -13.01 7.62
N ILE A 35 -21.93 -12.55 8.85
CA ILE A 35 -21.27 -11.34 9.33
C ILE A 35 -19.79 -11.74 9.47
N PRO A 36 -18.87 -11.14 8.68
CA PRO A 36 -17.45 -11.42 8.84
C PRO A 36 -17.05 -11.19 10.30
N SER A 37 -16.16 -12.03 10.84
CA SER A 37 -15.66 -11.85 12.20
C SER A 37 -15.08 -10.44 12.36
N PHE A 38 -15.07 -9.93 13.57
CA PHE A 38 -14.48 -8.61 13.89
C PHE A 38 -13.05 -8.49 13.35
N GLU A 39 -12.25 -9.57 13.46
CA GLU A 39 -10.91 -9.62 12.88
C GLU A 39 -10.91 -9.47 11.36
N THR A 40 -11.87 -10.08 10.65
CA THR A 40 -12.00 -9.94 9.21
C THR A 40 -12.39 -8.51 8.83
N GLN A 41 -13.29 -7.87 9.59
CA GLN A 41 -13.68 -6.48 9.37
C GLN A 41 -12.53 -5.51 9.64
N VAL A 42 -11.73 -5.76 10.68
CA VAL A 42 -10.53 -4.96 11.00
C VAL A 42 -9.47 -5.13 9.91
N LYS A 43 -9.23 -6.36 9.44
CA LYS A 43 -8.34 -6.63 8.31
C LYS A 43 -8.74 -5.84 7.07
N TYR A 44 -10.04 -5.77 6.79
CA TYR A 44 -10.53 -5.05 5.61
C TYR A 44 -10.48 -3.52 5.74
N ALA A 45 -10.66 -2.97 6.93
CA ALA A 45 -10.54 -1.54 7.17
C ALA A 45 -9.09 -1.05 7.08
N TYR A 46 -8.13 -1.89 7.50
CA TYR A 46 -6.72 -1.53 7.56
C TYR A 46 -6.09 -1.27 6.18
N ILE A 47 -6.50 -2.03 5.16
CA ILE A 47 -5.94 -1.91 3.80
C ILE A 47 -6.48 -0.68 3.05
N ALA A 48 -7.62 -0.13 3.45
CA ALA A 48 -8.28 0.96 2.70
C ALA A 48 -7.71 2.36 3.00
N ASP A 49 -6.93 2.55 4.05
CA ASP A 49 -6.71 3.89 4.64
C ASP A 49 -5.27 4.40 4.54
N PHE A 50 -4.52 4.03 3.51
CA PHE A 50 -3.19 4.63 3.28
C PHE A 50 -3.24 6.04 2.67
N LYS A 51 -4.41 6.47 2.16
CA LYS A 51 -4.57 7.80 1.58
C LYS A 51 -4.47 8.88 2.65
N GLY A 52 -3.57 9.84 2.43
CA GLY A 52 -3.38 10.98 3.35
C GLY A 52 -2.43 10.73 4.52
N ILE A 53 -1.91 9.53 4.67
CA ILE A 53 -0.90 9.22 5.69
C ILE A 53 0.42 9.92 5.32
N LYS A 54 0.99 10.66 6.27
CA LYS A 54 2.26 11.38 6.05
C LYS A 54 3.46 10.44 5.95
N THR A 55 3.47 9.39 6.76
CA THR A 55 4.53 8.38 6.79
C THR A 55 3.90 7.07 7.21
N LEU A 56 4.06 6.03 6.40
CA LEU A 56 3.65 4.68 6.72
C LEU A 56 4.49 4.13 7.86
N SER A 57 3.88 3.39 8.78
CA SER A 57 4.64 2.55 9.71
C SER A 57 5.40 1.47 8.95
N ASP A 58 6.32 0.77 9.61
CA ASP A 58 7.07 -0.30 8.96
C ASP A 58 6.15 -1.47 8.58
N GLU A 59 5.13 -1.74 9.40
CA GLU A 59 4.09 -2.74 9.15
C GLU A 59 3.17 -2.31 8.00
N ASP A 60 2.70 -1.05 7.98
CA ASP A 60 1.85 -0.52 6.91
C ASP A 60 2.56 -0.55 5.56
N LEU A 61 3.85 -0.15 5.54
CA LEU A 61 4.66 -0.21 4.34
C LEU A 61 4.84 -1.66 3.87
N SER A 62 5.14 -2.59 4.79
CA SER A 62 5.26 -4.01 4.46
C SER A 62 3.96 -4.58 3.90
N GLN A 63 2.81 -4.21 4.48
CA GLN A 63 1.50 -4.65 4.02
C GLN A 63 1.17 -4.09 2.63
N LEU A 64 1.42 -2.81 2.39
CA LEU A 64 1.27 -2.17 1.09
C LEU A 64 2.07 -2.93 0.02
N LEU A 65 3.35 -3.16 0.27
CA LEU A 65 4.24 -3.82 -0.67
C LEU A 65 3.86 -5.29 -0.90
N TYR A 66 3.49 -6.00 0.18
CA TYR A 66 2.99 -7.37 0.07
C TYR A 66 1.76 -7.47 -0.82
N CYS A 67 0.81 -6.56 -0.67
CA CYS A 67 -0.39 -6.52 -1.49
C CYS A 67 -0.14 -6.01 -2.91
N SER A 68 0.92 -5.23 -3.13
CA SER A 68 1.35 -4.82 -4.47
C SER A 68 2.06 -5.93 -5.26
N GLY A 69 2.32 -7.08 -4.63
CA GLY A 69 2.87 -8.27 -5.29
C GLY A 69 4.21 -8.75 -4.77
N PHE A 70 4.99 -7.93 -4.05
CA PHE A 70 6.28 -8.34 -3.52
C PHE A 70 6.16 -9.43 -2.46
N LYS A 71 7.01 -10.46 -2.50
CA LYS A 71 6.97 -11.61 -1.58
C LYS A 71 8.37 -12.00 -1.15
N GLY A 72 8.47 -12.67 0.00
CA GLY A 72 9.74 -13.23 0.48
C GLY A 72 10.85 -12.19 0.56
N MET A 73 12.01 -12.48 -0.06
CA MET A 73 13.17 -11.59 -0.06
C MET A 73 12.89 -10.31 -0.86
N ASP A 74 12.14 -10.39 -1.96
CA ASP A 74 11.79 -9.23 -2.79
C ASP A 74 10.98 -8.20 -2.02
N LEU A 75 10.15 -8.64 -1.05
CA LEU A 75 9.42 -7.77 -0.14
C LEU A 75 10.38 -6.99 0.78
N ILE A 76 11.40 -7.65 1.31
CA ILE A 76 12.41 -7.02 2.18
C ILE A 76 13.23 -6.01 1.39
N GLU A 77 13.59 -6.35 0.17
CA GLU A 77 14.32 -5.46 -0.74
C GLU A 77 13.47 -4.24 -1.12
N ALA A 78 12.22 -4.45 -1.54
CA ALA A 78 11.29 -3.38 -1.87
C ALA A 78 11.05 -2.43 -0.68
N TRP A 79 10.86 -2.99 0.52
CA TRP A 79 10.74 -2.21 1.75
C TRP A 79 11.99 -1.33 1.97
N SER A 80 13.16 -1.92 1.77
CA SER A 80 14.43 -1.22 1.99
C SER A 80 14.67 -0.11 0.98
N VAL A 81 14.31 -0.34 -0.29
CA VAL A 81 14.35 0.69 -1.34
C VAL A 81 13.37 1.82 -1.00
N ALA A 82 12.13 1.51 -0.66
CA ALA A 82 11.13 2.50 -0.28
C ALA A 82 11.56 3.33 0.94
N LYS A 83 12.17 2.69 1.95
CA LYS A 83 12.75 3.38 3.12
C LYS A 83 13.92 4.29 2.73
N LYS A 84 14.78 3.85 1.82
CA LYS A 84 15.89 4.66 1.29
C LYS A 84 15.39 5.88 0.52
N GLU A 85 14.37 5.72 -0.33
CA GLU A 85 13.89 6.74 -1.25
C GLU A 85 13.03 7.81 -0.56
N SER A 86 12.09 7.41 0.27
CA SER A 86 11.15 8.35 0.89
C SER A 86 11.00 8.20 2.40
N ASN A 87 11.62 7.20 3.01
CA ASN A 87 11.32 6.76 4.37
C ASN A 87 9.85 6.37 4.57
N GLY A 88 9.23 5.76 3.55
CA GLY A 88 7.83 5.34 3.58
C GLY A 88 6.82 6.50 3.54
N ARG A 89 7.15 7.61 2.89
CA ARG A 89 6.27 8.78 2.77
C ARG A 89 5.51 8.76 1.43
N PRO A 90 4.19 8.49 1.42
CA PRO A 90 3.41 8.45 0.18
C PRO A 90 3.39 9.79 -0.56
N LEU A 91 3.35 10.89 0.18
CA LEU A 91 3.27 12.24 -0.38
C LEU A 91 4.66 12.87 -0.59
N ALA A 92 5.73 12.06 -0.62
CA ALA A 92 7.06 12.58 -0.91
C ALA A 92 7.15 13.08 -2.35
N TYR A 93 7.69 14.27 -2.52
CA TYR A 93 7.92 14.88 -3.83
C TYR A 93 9.30 15.54 -3.86
N ASN A 94 10.09 15.23 -4.88
CA ASN A 94 11.34 15.91 -5.20
C ASN A 94 11.25 16.50 -6.60
N GLY A 95 11.08 17.83 -6.68
CA GLY A 95 10.95 18.59 -7.92
C GLY A 95 12.21 19.34 -8.34
N ASN A 96 13.40 18.87 -7.94
CA ASN A 96 14.64 19.51 -8.28
C ASN A 96 15.08 19.22 -9.72
N ILE A 97 14.50 19.93 -10.67
CA ILE A 97 14.76 19.76 -12.11
C ILE A 97 16.26 19.98 -12.44
N LYS A 98 16.98 20.80 -11.67
CA LYS A 98 18.40 21.04 -11.89
C LYS A 98 19.27 19.81 -11.66
N THR A 99 18.83 18.90 -10.80
CA THR A 99 19.50 17.62 -10.54
C THR A 99 18.88 16.45 -11.30
N GLY A 100 17.95 16.72 -12.22
CA GLY A 100 17.28 15.67 -13.00
C GLY A 100 16.15 14.98 -12.24
N ASP A 101 15.60 15.62 -11.21
CA ASP A 101 14.54 15.05 -10.38
C ASP A 101 13.17 15.68 -10.65
N ASN A 102 12.18 14.82 -10.81
CA ASN A 102 10.76 15.10 -10.75
C ASN A 102 10.07 13.84 -10.20
N SER A 103 10.39 13.52 -8.95
CA SER A 103 10.17 12.21 -8.35
C SER A 103 9.03 12.21 -7.34
N TYR A 104 8.19 11.17 -7.36
CA TYR A 104 6.93 11.12 -6.62
C TYR A 104 6.79 9.84 -5.79
N GLY A 105 6.20 9.99 -4.60
CA GLY A 105 5.64 8.92 -3.79
C GLY A 105 6.66 8.07 -3.05
N VAL A 106 6.21 6.91 -2.62
CA VAL A 106 6.95 5.98 -1.76
C VAL A 106 8.29 5.58 -2.35
N PHE A 107 8.32 5.26 -3.64
CA PHE A 107 9.52 4.84 -4.37
C PHE A 107 10.23 5.97 -5.11
N GLN A 108 9.80 7.23 -4.97
CA GLN A 108 10.37 8.37 -5.69
C GLN A 108 10.51 8.08 -7.20
N ILE A 109 9.41 7.65 -7.82
CA ILE A 109 9.39 7.36 -9.26
C ILE A 109 9.60 8.67 -10.02
N ASN A 110 10.72 8.75 -10.78
CA ASN A 110 11.09 9.96 -11.50
C ASN A 110 10.26 10.12 -12.79
N MET A 111 9.68 11.31 -12.99
CA MET A 111 8.81 11.66 -14.10
C MET A 111 9.36 12.83 -14.92
N ILE A 112 10.70 12.96 -14.98
CA ILE A 112 11.32 14.08 -15.69
C ILE A 112 11.30 13.88 -17.21
N GLY A 113 11.08 14.94 -17.97
CA GLY A 113 11.17 14.98 -19.42
C GLY A 113 10.30 13.95 -20.14
N SER A 114 10.83 13.33 -21.22
CA SER A 114 10.14 12.30 -22.00
C SER A 114 9.85 11.04 -21.20
N MET A 115 10.74 10.68 -20.27
CA MET A 115 10.57 9.53 -19.36
C MET A 115 9.23 9.60 -18.61
N GLY A 116 8.80 10.81 -18.19
CA GLY A 116 7.51 11.01 -17.56
C GLY A 116 6.34 10.77 -18.50
N GLY A 117 6.47 11.17 -19.76
CA GLY A 117 5.49 10.88 -20.81
C GLY A 117 5.33 9.37 -21.03
N ASP A 118 6.44 8.70 -21.28
CA ASP A 118 6.48 7.25 -21.55
C ASP A 118 5.90 6.44 -20.37
N ARG A 119 6.19 6.85 -19.13
CA ARG A 119 5.65 6.21 -17.93
C ARG A 119 4.16 6.45 -17.76
N ARG A 120 3.65 7.68 -18.04
CA ARG A 120 2.20 7.93 -18.00
C ARG A 120 1.46 7.05 -18.99
N GLU A 121 1.94 6.96 -20.22
CA GLU A 121 1.35 6.11 -21.24
C GLU A 121 1.39 4.64 -20.82
N LYS A 122 2.57 4.14 -20.45
CA LYS A 122 2.76 2.74 -20.06
C LYS A 122 1.89 2.29 -18.89
N PHE A 123 1.68 3.17 -17.91
CA PHE A 123 0.97 2.85 -16.66
C PHE A 123 -0.40 3.52 -16.55
N ASN A 124 -0.93 4.02 -17.68
CA ASN A 124 -2.25 4.66 -17.76
C ASN A 124 -2.46 5.74 -16.68
N LEU A 125 -1.45 6.59 -16.44
CA LEU A 125 -1.54 7.68 -15.50
C LEU A 125 -2.05 8.95 -16.20
N THR A 126 -3.02 9.62 -15.60
CA THR A 126 -3.49 10.91 -16.11
C THR A 126 -2.49 12.03 -15.80
N TYR A 127 -1.96 12.02 -14.58
CA TYR A 127 -1.02 13.04 -14.09
C TYR A 127 0.14 12.40 -13.33
N ASN A 128 1.28 13.09 -13.29
CA ASN A 128 2.42 12.65 -12.45
C ASN A 128 2.05 12.51 -10.97
N LYS A 129 1.13 13.36 -10.48
CA LYS A 129 0.66 13.33 -9.07
C LYS A 129 -0.13 12.08 -8.71
N ASP A 130 -0.59 11.29 -9.68
CA ASP A 130 -1.26 10.01 -9.41
C ASP A 130 -0.32 9.03 -8.70
N LEU A 131 1.00 9.23 -8.86
CA LEU A 131 2.04 8.53 -8.12
C LEU A 131 2.13 8.91 -6.62
N LEU A 132 1.36 9.88 -6.15
CA LEU A 132 1.23 10.17 -4.72
C LEU A 132 0.20 9.25 -4.04
N ASP A 133 -0.58 8.51 -4.82
CA ASP A 133 -1.34 7.37 -4.31
C ASP A 133 -0.38 6.21 -4.01
N PRO A 134 -0.33 5.72 -2.76
CA PRO A 134 0.67 4.73 -2.37
C PRO A 134 0.49 3.38 -3.08
N TRP A 135 -0.74 2.99 -3.41
CA TRP A 135 -1.02 1.76 -4.15
C TRP A 135 -0.51 1.84 -5.58
N THR A 136 -0.86 2.91 -6.28
CA THR A 136 -0.39 3.18 -7.65
C THR A 136 1.14 3.19 -7.69
N ASN A 137 1.77 3.87 -6.73
CA ASN A 137 3.22 3.98 -6.65
C ASN A 137 3.91 2.63 -6.42
N ALA A 138 3.44 1.85 -5.45
CA ALA A 138 4.00 0.55 -5.10
C ALA A 138 3.78 -0.49 -6.21
N THR A 139 2.60 -0.49 -6.84
CA THR A 139 2.30 -1.39 -7.96
C THR A 139 3.15 -1.08 -9.18
N ILE A 140 3.34 0.19 -9.52
CA ILE A 140 4.24 0.59 -10.61
C ILE A 140 5.69 0.21 -10.28
N ALA A 141 6.13 0.38 -9.03
CA ALA A 141 7.46 -0.05 -8.62
C ALA A 141 7.65 -1.57 -8.75
N PHE A 142 6.63 -2.36 -8.44
CA PHE A 142 6.62 -3.81 -8.66
C PHE A 142 6.86 -4.16 -10.15
N HIS A 143 6.14 -3.50 -11.05
CA HIS A 143 6.33 -3.72 -12.49
C HIS A 143 7.69 -3.21 -13.01
N MET A 144 8.14 -2.04 -12.54
CA MET A 144 9.42 -1.47 -12.93
C MET A 144 10.62 -2.28 -12.47
N SER A 145 10.48 -2.96 -11.32
CA SER A 145 11.51 -3.83 -10.76
C SER A 145 11.44 -5.28 -11.23
N ASN A 146 10.53 -5.61 -12.16
CA ASN A 146 10.26 -6.99 -12.55
C ASN A 146 9.98 -7.89 -11.33
N GLY A 147 9.04 -7.48 -10.49
CA GLY A 147 8.68 -8.22 -9.29
C GLY A 147 9.67 -8.11 -8.11
N GLY A 148 10.72 -7.33 -8.24
CA GLY A 148 11.80 -7.20 -7.25
C GLY A 148 13.16 -7.70 -7.75
N GLU A 149 13.20 -8.34 -8.92
CA GLU A 149 14.44 -8.91 -9.48
C GLU A 149 15.42 -7.85 -10.02
N ASN A 150 14.92 -6.64 -10.36
CA ASN A 150 15.72 -5.60 -11.00
C ASN A 150 15.51 -4.22 -10.37
N TRP A 151 16.47 -3.78 -9.58
CA TRP A 151 16.47 -2.48 -8.93
C TRP A 151 17.31 -1.41 -9.64
N SER A 152 17.66 -1.60 -10.92
CA SER A 152 18.51 -0.65 -11.68
C SER A 152 17.91 0.75 -11.75
N ALA A 153 16.58 0.89 -11.83
CA ALA A 153 15.89 2.18 -11.81
C ALA A 153 16.13 2.99 -10.51
N TRP A 154 16.58 2.33 -9.44
CA TRP A 154 16.95 2.92 -8.14
C TRP A 154 18.43 2.75 -7.81
N HIS A 155 19.28 2.62 -8.83
CA HIS A 155 20.73 2.39 -8.71
C HIS A 155 21.11 1.07 -8.04
N GLY A 156 20.21 0.08 -8.07
CA GLY A 156 20.43 -1.24 -7.48
C GLY A 156 20.34 -1.26 -5.94
N LEU A 157 20.68 -2.41 -5.38
CA LEU A 157 20.76 -2.59 -3.92
C LEU A 157 22.11 -2.10 -3.39
N THR A 158 22.18 -0.80 -3.12
CA THR A 158 23.39 -0.15 -2.61
C THR A 158 23.77 -0.65 -1.20
N PRO A 159 25.01 -0.41 -0.70
CA PRO A 159 25.37 -0.74 0.67
C PRO A 159 24.42 -0.13 1.70
N LYS A 160 23.91 1.10 1.47
CA LYS A 160 22.91 1.75 2.31
C LYS A 160 21.59 0.97 2.30
N THR A 161 21.12 0.52 1.13
CA THR A 161 19.91 -0.30 1.03
C THR A 161 20.06 -1.60 1.80
N LYS A 162 21.20 -2.30 1.63
CA LYS A 162 21.49 -3.53 2.36
C LYS A 162 21.54 -3.34 3.89
N GLN A 163 22.06 -2.21 4.35
CA GLN A 163 22.03 -1.84 5.78
C GLN A 163 20.57 -1.62 6.27
N ILE A 164 19.70 -1.07 5.43
CA ILE A 164 18.29 -0.88 5.78
C ILE A 164 17.56 -2.23 5.85
N MET A 165 17.88 -3.18 4.97
CA MET A 165 17.31 -4.53 4.97
C MET A 165 17.40 -5.23 6.33
N SER A 166 18.51 -5.05 7.06
CA SER A 166 18.67 -5.64 8.39
C SER A 166 17.69 -5.09 9.45
N LYS A 167 16.96 -4.03 9.13
CA LYS A 167 15.96 -3.37 10.01
C LYS A 167 14.52 -3.73 9.64
N TYR A 168 14.34 -4.63 8.68
CA TYR A 168 13.00 -5.07 8.28
C TYR A 168 12.25 -5.68 9.49
N PRO A 169 10.96 -5.40 9.68
CA PRO A 169 10.21 -5.91 10.83
C PRO A 169 10.02 -7.44 10.74
N ASN A 170 10.84 -8.19 11.45
CA ASN A 170 10.80 -9.66 11.46
C ASN A 170 9.48 -10.24 12.00
N SER A 171 8.70 -9.42 12.72
CA SER A 171 7.37 -9.78 13.24
C SER A 171 6.24 -9.57 12.23
N PHE A 172 6.53 -9.01 11.04
CA PHE A 172 5.49 -8.76 10.05
C PHE A 172 4.83 -10.06 9.59
N THR A 173 3.51 -10.11 9.77
CA THR A 173 2.64 -11.19 9.26
C THR A 173 1.65 -10.58 8.27
N PRO A 174 1.68 -11.00 7.00
CA PRO A 174 0.81 -10.42 5.99
C PRO A 174 -0.66 -10.66 6.28
N LEU A 175 -1.47 -9.62 6.09
CA LEU A 175 -2.92 -9.72 6.07
C LEU A 175 -3.41 -10.02 4.66
N GLU A 176 -4.66 -10.49 4.56
CA GLU A 176 -5.30 -10.72 3.27
C GLU A 176 -5.41 -9.42 2.45
N CYS A 177 -5.09 -9.50 1.16
CA CYS A 177 -5.15 -8.37 0.25
C CYS A 177 -6.50 -8.30 -0.44
N LYS A 178 -7.17 -7.13 -0.38
CA LYS A 178 -8.44 -6.89 -1.10
C LYS A 178 -8.27 -6.57 -2.57
N TRP A 179 -7.07 -6.11 -2.98
CA TRP A 179 -6.82 -5.66 -4.33
C TRP A 179 -6.23 -6.77 -5.17
N ASN A 180 -6.86 -7.01 -6.30
CA ASN A 180 -6.27 -7.82 -7.34
C ASN A 180 -5.55 -6.86 -8.29
N ASN A 181 -4.22 -6.99 -8.41
CA ASN A 181 -3.39 -6.12 -9.27
C ASN A 181 -3.82 -6.13 -10.75
N SER A 182 -4.69 -7.06 -11.16
CA SER A 182 -5.22 -7.16 -12.51
C SER A 182 -6.14 -6.01 -12.93
N GLU A 183 -6.64 -5.20 -12.00
CA GLU A 183 -7.60 -4.11 -12.31
C GLU A 183 -6.92 -2.76 -12.59
N ILE A 184 -5.62 -2.61 -12.28
CA ILE A 184 -4.93 -1.31 -12.44
C ILE A 184 -4.39 -1.11 -13.85
N PHE A 185 -4.19 -2.17 -14.63
CA PHE A 185 -3.54 -2.13 -15.95
C PHE A 185 -4.34 -2.78 -17.09
N ASN A 186 -5.66 -2.96 -16.92
CA ASN A 186 -6.59 -3.38 -17.99
C ASN A 186 -7.28 -2.17 -18.62
#